data_76028ca7b7342379590245d4a8932a8c
#
_entry.id   76028ca7b7342379590245d4a8932a8c
#
_cell.length_a   1.000
_cell.length_b   1.000
_cell.length_c   1.000
_cell.angle_alpha   90.00
_cell.angle_beta   90.00
_cell.angle_gamma   90.00
#
_symmetry.space_group_name_H-M   'P 1'
#
loop_
_entity.id
_entity.type
_entity.pdbx_description
1 polymer ?
#
loop_
_entity_poly.entity_id
_entity_poly.type
_entity_poly.pdbx_seq_one_letter_code
_entity_poly.pdbx_strand_id
1 'polypeptide(L)'
;MKKLCAVIIALILFAPNTGECAGILHTLKSGDIIGILAPGTYAQSSDLYGGIEVLRSHGYRVKVAPSSTAMYEHFAGTDRRRAEDINNMFRDDSVKAVLCLKGGYGSARTLGMLDYKMIAKHPKPFIGFSDVTALHIALAKKSNIPTIHGAMLVSFTTERFISDYTTQNFFSGLTNPNPIGEIPMPEGYKLETVTPGHAEGVIIGGNLTVLTSLVGTPYELDGKGAILFLEEVGELPYRIDRMLNQLYQNGLLRRVSGIILGDFIGCEDEDADGVNDFTLDDVLKHYARISRKPVIKGIPAGHGKYNMFLPFGVHSVMNANDDGSASLVIDSSPFMK
;
A
#
# COMPACT_ATOMS: atom_id res chain seq x y z
N MET A 1 -19.43 43.65 -46.59
CA MET A 1 -18.82 43.62 -45.23
C MET A 1 -19.18 42.30 -44.59
N LYS A 2 -18.29 41.29 -44.68
CA LYS A 2 -18.47 39.98 -44.07
C LYS A 2 -17.69 39.99 -42.72
N LYS A 3 -18.43 39.83 -41.61
CA LYS A 3 -17.85 39.71 -40.27
C LYS A 3 -17.32 38.28 -40.11
N LEU A 4 -16.03 38.16 -39.96
CA LEU A 4 -15.34 36.91 -39.61
C LEU A 4 -15.45 36.70 -38.09
N CYS A 5 -16.26 35.74 -37.64
CA CYS A 5 -16.27 35.31 -36.25
C CYS A 5 -15.09 34.35 -36.05
N ALA A 6 -14.06 34.80 -35.33
CA ALA A 6 -12.99 33.94 -34.87
C ALA A 6 -13.47 33.14 -33.65
N VAL A 7 -13.62 31.84 -33.84
CA VAL A 7 -13.86 30.89 -32.74
C VAL A 7 -12.52 30.59 -32.10
N ILE A 8 -12.25 31.13 -30.89
CA ILE A 8 -11.11 30.77 -30.09
C ILE A 8 -11.43 29.41 -29.44
N ILE A 9 -10.88 28.34 -29.98
CA ILE A 9 -10.84 27.02 -29.34
C ILE A 9 -9.77 27.09 -28.25
N ALA A 10 -10.18 27.25 -26.99
CA ALA A 10 -9.30 27.06 -25.87
C ALA A 10 -8.91 25.57 -25.81
N LEU A 11 -7.70 25.23 -26.25
CA LEU A 11 -7.08 23.95 -25.96
C LEU A 11 -6.84 23.91 -24.42
N ILE A 12 -7.73 23.24 -23.71
CA ILE A 12 -7.43 22.81 -22.34
C ILE A 12 -6.38 21.69 -22.51
N LEU A 13 -5.12 22.05 -22.36
CA LEU A 13 -4.04 21.10 -22.16
C LEU A 13 -4.33 20.40 -20.83
N PHE A 14 -4.95 19.23 -20.89
CA PHE A 14 -4.90 18.29 -19.78
C PHE A 14 -3.44 17.90 -19.62
N ALA A 15 -2.76 18.50 -18.62
CA ALA A 15 -1.52 17.94 -18.11
C ALA A 15 -1.77 16.46 -17.77
N PRO A 16 -0.88 15.54 -18.13
CA PRO A 16 -1.04 14.15 -17.72
C PRO A 16 -1.12 14.15 -16.20
N ASN A 17 -2.21 13.61 -15.66
CA ASN A 17 -2.38 13.44 -14.23
C ASN A 17 -1.32 12.41 -13.79
N THR A 18 -0.22 12.87 -13.23
CA THR A 18 0.94 12.03 -12.83
C THR A 18 0.59 11.09 -11.68
N GLY A 19 -0.63 11.18 -11.16
CA GLY A 19 -1.07 10.37 -10.03
C GLY A 19 -0.40 10.74 -8.69
N GLU A 20 0.45 11.77 -8.68
CA GLU A 20 1.12 12.22 -7.46
C GLU A 20 0.15 12.93 -6.51
N CYS A 21 0.19 12.53 -5.24
CA CYS A 21 -0.64 13.05 -4.15
C CYS A 21 0.20 13.65 -3.02
N ALA A 22 1.37 14.24 -3.35
CA ALA A 22 2.28 14.79 -2.36
C ALA A 22 1.67 16.00 -1.62
N GLY A 23 2.04 16.15 -0.34
CA GLY A 23 1.79 17.37 0.42
C GLY A 23 0.33 17.69 0.75
N ILE A 24 -0.54 16.67 0.87
CA ILE A 24 -1.97 16.89 1.20
C ILE A 24 -2.38 16.40 2.59
N LEU A 25 -1.55 15.59 3.26
CA LEU A 25 -1.81 15.09 4.61
C LEU A 25 -1.19 15.99 5.67
N HIS A 26 -1.69 15.92 6.90
CA HIS A 26 -1.07 16.54 8.06
C HIS A 26 -0.29 15.50 8.86
N THR A 27 0.90 15.88 9.37
CA THR A 27 1.62 15.08 10.36
C THR A 27 0.86 15.05 11.68
N LEU A 28 1.06 13.99 12.44
CA LEU A 28 0.46 13.84 13.76
C LEU A 28 1.30 14.50 14.85
N LYS A 29 0.62 14.94 15.91
CA LYS A 29 1.21 15.49 17.13
C LYS A 29 0.77 14.69 18.34
N SER A 30 1.52 14.76 19.43
CA SER A 30 1.07 14.21 20.71
C SER A 30 -0.32 14.77 21.10
N GLY A 31 -1.20 13.91 21.56
CA GLY A 31 -2.61 14.22 21.85
C GLY A 31 -3.57 14.07 20.67
N ASP A 32 -3.09 13.88 19.44
CA ASP A 32 -3.95 13.63 18.30
C ASP A 32 -4.69 12.29 18.43
N ILE A 33 -5.84 12.18 17.76
CA ILE A 33 -6.67 10.98 17.77
C ILE A 33 -6.37 10.13 16.55
N ILE A 34 -5.97 8.89 16.78
CA ILE A 34 -5.90 7.85 15.76
C ILE A 34 -7.20 7.04 15.79
N GLY A 35 -7.90 6.98 14.67
CA GLY A 35 -9.09 6.15 14.49
C GLY A 35 -8.71 4.70 14.17
N ILE A 36 -9.24 3.74 14.93
CA ILE A 36 -9.01 2.31 14.69
C ILE A 36 -10.27 1.69 14.11
N LEU A 37 -10.13 0.95 12.99
CA LEU A 37 -11.19 0.19 12.36
C LEU A 37 -10.68 -1.15 11.81
N ALA A 38 -11.56 -2.13 11.65
CA ALA A 38 -11.25 -3.41 11.01
C ALA A 38 -11.99 -3.51 9.68
N PRO A 39 -11.33 -3.34 8.52
CA PRO A 39 -12.02 -3.32 7.23
C PRO A 39 -12.30 -4.71 6.65
N GLY A 40 -11.60 -5.74 7.15
CA GLY A 40 -11.67 -7.12 6.68
C GLY A 40 -12.13 -8.10 7.76
N THR A 41 -11.24 -8.99 8.17
CA THR A 41 -11.48 -10.02 9.18
C THR A 41 -11.48 -9.43 10.60
N TYR A 42 -12.26 -10.03 11.52
CA TYR A 42 -12.24 -9.67 12.93
C TYR A 42 -10.88 -9.97 13.58
N ALA A 43 -10.56 -9.26 14.66
CA ALA A 43 -9.34 -9.47 15.45
C ALA A 43 -9.69 -9.88 16.89
N GLN A 44 -8.72 -10.45 17.59
CA GLN A 44 -8.89 -10.75 19.02
C GLN A 44 -8.90 -9.46 19.86
N SER A 45 -9.63 -9.47 20.96
CA SER A 45 -9.68 -8.33 21.88
C SER A 45 -8.29 -7.98 22.44
N SER A 46 -7.43 -8.97 22.68
CA SER A 46 -6.04 -8.77 23.09
C SER A 46 -5.24 -7.92 22.09
N ASP A 47 -5.42 -8.16 20.79
CA ASP A 47 -4.76 -7.39 19.74
C ASP A 47 -5.22 -5.93 19.73
N LEU A 48 -6.53 -5.72 19.88
CA LEU A 48 -7.09 -4.38 19.94
C LEU A 48 -6.56 -3.61 21.15
N TYR A 49 -6.72 -4.16 22.36
CA TYR A 49 -6.36 -3.45 23.58
C TYR A 49 -4.84 -3.31 23.75
N GLY A 50 -4.05 -4.34 23.42
CA GLY A 50 -2.61 -4.28 23.44
C GLY A 50 -2.07 -3.22 22.50
N GLY A 51 -2.56 -3.17 21.25
CA GLY A 51 -2.16 -2.15 20.30
C GLY A 51 -2.56 -0.72 20.71
N ILE A 52 -3.74 -0.56 21.34
CA ILE A 52 -4.17 0.74 21.90
C ILE A 52 -3.18 1.23 22.97
N GLU A 53 -2.70 0.35 23.84
CA GLU A 53 -1.72 0.75 24.88
C GLU A 53 -0.40 1.19 24.24
N VAL A 54 0.05 0.56 23.13
CA VAL A 54 1.23 1.01 22.39
C VAL A 54 1.01 2.41 21.82
N LEU A 55 -0.14 2.70 21.20
CA LEU A 55 -0.42 4.05 20.69
C LEU A 55 -0.48 5.09 21.82
N ARG A 56 -1.07 4.75 22.96
CA ARG A 56 -1.15 5.64 24.13
C ARG A 56 0.22 5.92 24.75
N SER A 57 1.08 4.93 24.82
CA SER A 57 2.46 5.11 25.32
C SER A 57 3.29 6.05 24.46
N HIS A 58 2.92 6.19 23.16
CA HIS A 58 3.50 7.16 22.24
C HIS A 58 2.75 8.51 22.21
N GLY A 59 1.84 8.74 23.16
CA GLY A 59 1.17 10.02 23.36
C GLY A 59 -0.09 10.25 22.51
N TYR A 60 -0.61 9.24 21.83
CA TYR A 60 -1.83 9.38 21.02
C TYR A 60 -3.10 9.02 21.79
N ARG A 61 -4.20 9.67 21.45
CA ARG A 61 -5.53 9.25 21.83
C ARG A 61 -6.11 8.32 20.77
N VAL A 62 -7.05 7.49 21.14
CA VAL A 62 -7.63 6.49 20.23
C VAL A 62 -9.14 6.61 20.18
N LYS A 63 -9.71 6.55 18.98
CA LYS A 63 -11.14 6.38 18.71
C LYS A 63 -11.34 5.03 18.02
N VAL A 64 -12.12 4.16 18.66
CA VAL A 64 -12.37 2.79 18.18
C VAL A 64 -13.69 2.75 17.42
N ALA A 65 -13.67 2.28 16.16
CA ALA A 65 -14.88 2.05 15.38
C ALA A 65 -15.59 0.76 15.81
N PRO A 66 -16.91 0.66 15.64
CA PRO A 66 -17.69 -0.54 15.96
C PRO A 66 -17.18 -1.82 15.28
N SER A 67 -16.63 -1.76 14.05
CA SER A 67 -16.04 -2.92 13.37
C SER A 67 -14.85 -3.53 14.11
N SER A 68 -14.13 -2.73 14.91
CA SER A 68 -12.96 -3.21 15.66
C SER A 68 -13.29 -4.22 16.77
N THR A 69 -14.55 -4.29 17.19
CA THR A 69 -15.04 -5.23 18.22
C THR A 69 -16.15 -6.13 17.71
N ALA A 70 -16.59 -5.95 16.46
CA ALA A 70 -17.67 -6.74 15.88
C ALA A 70 -17.13 -8.05 15.28
N MET A 71 -17.96 -9.07 15.31
CA MET A 71 -17.74 -10.33 14.65
C MET A 71 -19.03 -10.73 13.93
N TYR A 72 -18.93 -11.00 12.64
CA TYR A 72 -20.00 -11.52 11.81
C TYR A 72 -19.41 -12.56 10.87
N GLU A 73 -19.60 -13.83 11.15
CA GLU A 73 -18.92 -14.93 10.46
C GLU A 73 -17.39 -14.75 10.50
N HIS A 74 -16.76 -14.63 9.33
CA HIS A 74 -15.32 -14.40 9.19
C HIS A 74 -14.93 -12.91 9.29
N PHE A 75 -15.89 -11.98 9.27
CA PHE A 75 -15.66 -10.56 9.10
C PHE A 75 -15.80 -9.76 10.40
N ALA A 76 -15.22 -8.58 10.40
CA ALA A 76 -15.35 -7.57 11.44
C ALA A 76 -16.69 -6.79 11.34
N GLY A 77 -17.79 -7.54 11.31
CA GLY A 77 -19.13 -7.02 11.06
C GLY A 77 -19.55 -7.13 9.58
N THR A 78 -20.79 -6.70 9.27
CA THR A 78 -21.31 -6.69 7.90
C THR A 78 -20.51 -5.75 7.00
N ASP A 79 -20.54 -5.98 5.68
CA ASP A 79 -19.88 -5.12 4.68
C ASP A 79 -20.30 -3.65 4.87
N ARG A 80 -21.60 -3.42 5.09
CA ARG A 80 -22.15 -2.08 5.35
C ARG A 80 -21.54 -1.43 6.59
N ARG A 81 -21.44 -2.15 7.71
CA ARG A 81 -20.85 -1.64 8.95
C ARG A 81 -19.40 -1.22 8.74
N ARG A 82 -18.61 -2.07 8.11
CA ARG A 82 -17.19 -1.80 7.84
C ARG A 82 -17.00 -0.59 6.93
N ALA A 83 -17.83 -0.46 5.89
CA ALA A 83 -17.82 0.70 5.00
C ALA A 83 -18.27 1.99 5.71
N GLU A 84 -19.33 1.93 6.55
CA GLU A 84 -19.76 3.07 7.35
C GLU A 84 -18.69 3.55 8.31
N ASP A 85 -17.95 2.62 8.95
CA ASP A 85 -16.87 2.95 9.87
C ASP A 85 -15.71 3.65 9.12
N ILE A 86 -15.34 3.20 7.92
CA ILE A 86 -14.35 3.89 7.07
C ILE A 86 -14.84 5.32 6.75
N ASN A 87 -16.07 5.47 6.23
CA ASN A 87 -16.63 6.76 5.90
C ASN A 87 -16.69 7.70 7.11
N ASN A 88 -17.08 7.18 8.29
CA ASN A 88 -17.21 7.96 9.52
C ASN A 88 -15.84 8.41 10.06
N MET A 89 -14.80 7.55 9.99
CA MET A 89 -13.44 7.93 10.41
C MET A 89 -12.86 9.02 9.52
N PHE A 90 -13.14 8.98 8.22
CA PHE A 90 -12.73 10.08 7.34
C PHE A 90 -13.52 11.37 7.57
N ARG A 91 -14.83 11.28 7.83
CA ARG A 91 -15.70 12.47 8.05
C ARG A 91 -15.41 13.17 9.37
N ASP A 92 -14.91 12.47 10.36
CA ASP A 92 -14.64 13.00 11.70
C ASP A 92 -13.34 13.81 11.72
N ASP A 93 -13.45 15.13 11.80
CA ASP A 93 -12.30 16.05 11.83
C ASP A 93 -11.45 15.92 13.11
N SER A 94 -11.98 15.30 14.18
CA SER A 94 -11.20 15.01 15.38
C SER A 94 -10.20 13.87 15.16
N VAL A 95 -10.48 12.96 14.23
CA VAL A 95 -9.58 11.85 13.84
C VAL A 95 -8.51 12.38 12.89
N LYS A 96 -7.24 12.22 13.26
CA LYS A 96 -6.10 12.73 12.47
C LYS A 96 -5.42 11.69 11.60
N ALA A 97 -5.56 10.42 11.91
CA ALA A 97 -5.16 9.29 11.09
C ALA A 97 -6.12 8.12 11.27
N VAL A 98 -6.22 7.26 10.29
CA VAL A 98 -6.98 6.01 10.32
C VAL A 98 -6.01 4.85 10.24
N LEU A 99 -5.95 4.03 11.27
CA LEU A 99 -5.13 2.84 11.35
C LEU A 99 -6.00 1.60 11.30
N CYS A 100 -5.75 0.73 10.34
CA CYS A 100 -6.42 -0.57 10.28
C CYS A 100 -5.97 -1.47 11.44
N LEU A 101 -6.93 -2.13 12.07
CA LEU A 101 -6.66 -3.07 13.17
C LEU A 101 -5.94 -4.31 12.62
N LYS A 102 -6.49 -4.88 11.54
CA LYS A 102 -6.03 -6.11 10.91
C LYS A 102 -6.52 -6.16 9.45
N GLY A 103 -5.80 -6.88 8.58
CA GLY A 103 -6.23 -7.23 7.23
C GLY A 103 -7.09 -8.48 7.20
N GLY A 104 -6.55 -9.57 6.69
CA GLY A 104 -7.24 -10.86 6.51
C GLY A 104 -7.95 -10.95 5.18
N TYR A 105 -9.28 -10.85 5.16
CA TYR A 105 -10.09 -10.88 3.94
C TYR A 105 -11.37 -10.04 4.11
N GLY A 106 -11.76 -9.33 3.05
CA GLY A 106 -13.08 -8.71 2.97
C GLY A 106 -13.09 -7.19 2.72
N SER A 107 -11.95 -6.50 2.73
CA SER A 107 -11.87 -5.06 2.45
C SER A 107 -12.43 -4.72 1.07
N ALA A 108 -12.15 -5.52 0.04
CA ALA A 108 -12.66 -5.31 -1.32
C ALA A 108 -14.19 -5.28 -1.41
N ARG A 109 -14.90 -5.97 -0.50
CA ARG A 109 -16.38 -5.99 -0.45
C ARG A 109 -16.98 -4.66 -0.03
N THR A 110 -16.21 -3.79 0.61
CA THR A 110 -16.67 -2.47 1.07
C THR A 110 -16.55 -1.37 0.03
N LEU A 111 -15.76 -1.55 -1.02
CA LEU A 111 -15.36 -0.51 -1.97
C LEU A 111 -16.54 0.21 -2.63
N GLY A 112 -17.61 -0.51 -2.99
CA GLY A 112 -18.80 0.08 -3.62
C GLY A 112 -19.66 0.94 -2.68
N MET A 113 -19.37 0.96 -1.36
CA MET A 113 -20.14 1.67 -0.33
C MET A 113 -19.39 2.88 0.24
N LEU A 114 -18.18 3.16 -0.26
CA LEU A 114 -17.37 4.29 0.23
C LEU A 114 -17.80 5.61 -0.45
N ASP A 115 -17.84 6.67 0.35
CA ASP A 115 -18.07 8.03 -0.14
C ASP A 115 -16.74 8.70 -0.53
N TYR A 116 -16.22 8.34 -1.70
CA TYR A 116 -14.94 8.81 -2.21
C TYR A 116 -14.84 10.33 -2.34
N LYS A 117 -15.97 11.01 -2.63
CA LYS A 117 -16.02 12.48 -2.75
C LYS A 117 -15.85 13.15 -1.39
N MET A 118 -16.47 12.59 -0.35
CA MET A 118 -16.30 13.06 1.03
C MET A 118 -14.87 12.77 1.50
N ILE A 119 -14.36 11.56 1.28
CA ILE A 119 -13.00 11.16 1.65
C ILE A 119 -11.96 12.11 1.02
N ALA A 120 -12.09 12.46 -0.26
CA ALA A 120 -11.21 13.40 -0.94
C ALA A 120 -11.20 14.80 -0.30
N LYS A 121 -12.27 15.20 0.40
CA LYS A 121 -12.37 16.50 1.11
C LYS A 121 -11.84 16.46 2.53
N HIS A 122 -11.62 15.26 3.09
CA HIS A 122 -11.12 15.04 4.44
C HIS A 122 -9.88 14.14 4.44
N PRO A 123 -8.83 14.49 3.66
CA PRO A 123 -7.66 13.64 3.52
C PRO A 123 -6.95 13.49 4.87
N LYS A 124 -6.57 12.27 5.21
CA LYS A 124 -5.78 11.92 6.39
C LYS A 124 -5.01 10.63 6.16
N PRO A 125 -3.90 10.39 6.88
CA PRO A 125 -3.18 9.13 6.77
C PRO A 125 -4.12 7.95 6.96
N PHE A 126 -4.16 7.05 5.98
CA PHE A 126 -4.86 5.77 6.01
C PHE A 126 -3.82 4.66 5.92
N ILE A 127 -3.70 3.84 6.96
CA ILE A 127 -2.55 2.98 7.19
C ILE A 127 -2.97 1.52 7.32
N GLY A 128 -2.26 0.66 6.61
CA GLY A 128 -2.42 -0.80 6.66
C GLY A 128 -1.67 -1.51 5.55
N PHE A 129 -1.80 -2.83 5.48
CA PHE A 129 -1.22 -3.67 4.43
C PHE A 129 -2.06 -4.93 4.22
N SER A 130 -1.60 -5.89 3.39
CA SER A 130 -2.33 -7.13 3.16
C SER A 130 -3.68 -6.87 2.46
N ASP A 131 -4.81 -7.39 2.96
CA ASP A 131 -6.18 -7.16 2.47
C ASP A 131 -6.53 -5.67 2.30
N VAL A 132 -5.87 -4.78 3.08
CA VAL A 132 -6.03 -3.32 2.99
C VAL A 132 -5.57 -2.76 1.63
N THR A 133 -4.78 -3.51 0.86
CA THR A 133 -4.38 -3.17 -0.51
C THR A 133 -5.57 -2.76 -1.38
N ALA A 134 -6.72 -3.42 -1.24
CA ALA A 134 -7.93 -3.05 -1.97
C ALA A 134 -8.38 -1.61 -1.68
N LEU A 135 -8.27 -1.18 -0.43
CA LEU A 135 -8.58 0.19 -0.02
C LEU A 135 -7.54 1.18 -0.49
N HIS A 136 -6.24 0.84 -0.42
CA HIS A 136 -5.18 1.69 -0.95
C HIS A 136 -5.41 2.03 -2.43
N ILE A 137 -5.66 1.02 -3.24
CA ILE A 137 -5.90 1.19 -4.69
C ILE A 137 -7.18 2.02 -4.93
N ALA A 138 -8.26 1.72 -4.23
CA ALA A 138 -9.52 2.43 -4.40
C ALA A 138 -9.44 3.89 -3.96
N LEU A 139 -8.80 4.19 -2.83
CA LEU A 139 -8.62 5.55 -2.31
C LEU A 139 -7.71 6.38 -3.22
N ALA A 140 -6.60 5.82 -3.70
CA ALA A 140 -5.75 6.49 -4.67
C ALA A 140 -6.52 6.80 -5.97
N LYS A 141 -7.22 5.81 -6.54
CA LYS A 141 -7.93 5.94 -7.82
C LYS A 141 -9.15 6.86 -7.77
N LYS A 142 -9.94 6.79 -6.69
CA LYS A 142 -11.27 7.44 -6.61
C LYS A 142 -11.27 8.73 -5.79
N SER A 143 -10.36 8.86 -4.83
CA SER A 143 -10.26 10.04 -3.96
C SER A 143 -8.99 10.85 -4.20
N ASN A 144 -8.02 10.32 -4.95
CA ASN A 144 -6.72 10.94 -5.22
C ASN A 144 -6.00 11.37 -3.93
N ILE A 145 -5.98 10.49 -2.92
CA ILE A 145 -5.26 10.70 -1.66
C ILE A 145 -4.10 9.70 -1.52
N PRO A 146 -2.96 10.11 -0.96
CA PRO A 146 -1.90 9.19 -0.62
C PRO A 146 -2.34 8.30 0.53
N THR A 147 -1.81 7.08 0.57
CA THR A 147 -2.06 6.13 1.66
C THR A 147 -0.75 5.52 2.11
N ILE A 148 -0.75 4.79 3.22
CA ILE A 148 0.48 4.25 3.80
C ILE A 148 0.38 2.73 3.88
N HIS A 149 1.19 2.04 3.06
CA HIS A 149 1.45 0.62 3.29
C HIS A 149 2.40 0.49 4.48
N GLY A 150 1.98 -0.18 5.54
CA GLY A 150 2.77 -0.29 6.75
C GLY A 150 2.02 -0.96 7.89
N ALA A 151 2.66 -1.01 9.06
CA ALA A 151 2.15 -1.70 10.24
C ALA A 151 0.68 -1.36 10.53
N MET A 152 -0.10 -2.41 10.81
CA MET A 152 -1.45 -2.32 11.37
C MET A 152 -1.39 -2.43 12.89
N LEU A 153 -2.52 -2.24 13.58
CA LEU A 153 -2.53 -2.29 15.05
C LEU A 153 -2.03 -3.64 15.59
N VAL A 154 -2.40 -4.77 14.96
CA VAL A 154 -1.92 -6.11 15.30
C VAL A 154 -0.41 -6.28 15.15
N SER A 155 0.25 -5.45 14.36
CA SER A 155 1.70 -5.53 14.18
C SER A 155 2.48 -5.16 15.44
N PHE A 156 1.84 -4.49 16.40
CA PHE A 156 2.44 -4.13 17.69
C PHE A 156 2.19 -5.16 18.79
N THR A 157 1.40 -6.20 18.53
CA THR A 157 1.00 -7.22 19.51
C THR A 157 1.32 -8.64 19.07
N THR A 158 1.41 -8.89 17.77
CA THR A 158 1.70 -10.21 17.21
C THR A 158 3.20 -10.44 17.15
N GLU A 159 3.72 -11.41 17.87
CA GLU A 159 5.16 -11.68 18.09
C GLU A 159 6.00 -11.65 16.80
N ARG A 160 5.52 -12.27 15.71
CA ARG A 160 6.26 -12.31 14.44
C ARG A 160 6.47 -10.95 13.78
N PHE A 161 5.67 -9.93 14.12
CA PHE A 161 5.73 -8.59 13.54
C PHE A 161 6.37 -7.55 14.45
N ILE A 162 6.49 -7.85 15.75
CA ILE A 162 7.09 -6.92 16.71
C ILE A 162 8.56 -6.73 16.35
N SER A 163 8.94 -5.50 16.05
CA SER A 163 10.33 -5.10 15.84
C SER A 163 10.51 -3.62 16.12
N ASP A 164 11.68 -3.25 16.64
CA ASP A 164 12.04 -1.84 16.86
C ASP A 164 12.05 -1.08 15.52
N TYR A 165 12.53 -1.71 14.46
CA TYR A 165 12.54 -1.13 13.13
C TYR A 165 11.12 -0.73 12.68
N THR A 166 10.16 -1.66 12.73
CA THR A 166 8.76 -1.39 12.33
C THR A 166 8.14 -0.31 13.20
N THR A 167 8.34 -0.38 14.51
CA THR A 167 7.80 0.59 15.47
C THR A 167 8.37 2.00 15.24
N GLN A 168 9.70 2.11 15.12
CA GLN A 168 10.36 3.40 14.88
C GLN A 168 9.95 4.02 13.53
N ASN A 169 9.93 3.21 12.45
CA ASN A 169 9.48 3.69 11.14
C ASN A 169 8.03 4.16 11.16
N PHE A 170 7.14 3.45 11.84
CA PHE A 170 5.74 3.83 11.96
C PHE A 170 5.57 5.19 12.64
N PHE A 171 6.14 5.37 13.83
CA PHE A 171 5.94 6.62 14.58
C PHE A 171 6.72 7.80 14.00
N SER A 172 7.94 7.58 13.49
CA SER A 172 8.68 8.63 12.80
C SER A 172 8.01 9.05 11.50
N GLY A 173 7.48 8.08 10.73
CA GLY A 173 6.74 8.35 9.50
C GLY A 173 5.49 9.21 9.71
N LEU A 174 4.77 9.04 10.83
CA LEU A 174 3.59 9.83 11.15
C LEU A 174 3.89 11.29 11.55
N THR A 175 5.10 11.58 12.01
CA THR A 175 5.46 12.87 12.60
C THR A 175 6.41 13.70 11.74
N ASN A 176 7.09 13.09 10.76
CA ASN A 176 8.06 13.76 9.91
C ASN A 176 7.38 14.31 8.63
N PRO A 177 7.38 15.64 8.40
CA PRO A 177 6.81 16.23 7.18
C PRO A 177 7.74 16.12 5.97
N ASN A 178 9.01 15.75 6.16
CA ASN A 178 9.97 15.68 5.08
C ASN A 178 9.84 14.36 4.29
N PRO A 179 10.32 14.32 3.04
CA PRO A 179 10.51 13.07 2.33
C PRO A 179 11.35 12.09 3.15
N ILE A 180 11.09 10.81 2.98
CA ILE A 180 11.89 9.75 3.62
C ILE A 180 13.35 9.79 3.13
N GLY A 181 13.55 10.20 1.87
CA GLY A 181 14.85 10.14 1.22
C GLY A 181 15.19 8.70 0.84
N GLU A 182 16.45 8.31 1.00
CA GLU A 182 16.86 6.92 0.87
C GLU A 182 16.16 6.08 1.95
N ILE A 183 15.59 4.93 1.53
CA ILE A 183 14.81 4.11 2.47
C ILE A 183 15.71 3.54 3.58
N PRO A 184 15.26 3.59 4.84
CA PRO A 184 16.00 3.00 5.93
C PRO A 184 15.99 1.47 5.81
N MET A 185 17.17 0.85 5.85
CA MET A 185 17.29 -0.61 5.79
C MET A 185 17.59 -1.17 7.19
N PRO A 186 16.91 -2.23 7.64
CA PRO A 186 17.29 -2.93 8.86
C PRO A 186 18.63 -3.65 8.68
N GLU A 187 19.33 -3.90 9.79
CA GLU A 187 20.62 -4.57 9.77
C GLU A 187 20.56 -5.91 9.01
N GLY A 188 21.52 -6.13 8.12
CA GLY A 188 21.60 -7.33 7.28
C GLY A 188 20.68 -7.33 6.06
N TYR A 189 19.83 -6.32 5.87
CA TYR A 189 18.98 -6.17 4.70
C TYR A 189 19.63 -5.24 3.66
N LYS A 190 19.43 -5.54 2.40
CA LYS A 190 19.87 -4.71 1.27
C LYS A 190 18.90 -4.82 0.12
N LEU A 191 18.82 -3.77 -0.68
CA LEU A 191 18.17 -3.83 -1.97
C LEU A 191 19.08 -4.54 -2.98
N GLU A 192 18.48 -5.35 -3.84
CA GLU A 192 19.17 -6.08 -4.90
C GLU A 192 18.48 -5.85 -6.23
N THR A 193 19.29 -5.76 -7.30
CA THR A 193 18.81 -5.70 -8.67
C THR A 193 18.37 -7.08 -9.14
N VAL A 194 17.14 -7.15 -9.70
CA VAL A 194 16.66 -8.33 -10.46
C VAL A 194 16.78 -8.06 -11.97
N THR A 195 16.39 -6.87 -12.40
CA THR A 195 16.56 -6.40 -13.80
C THR A 195 17.10 -4.98 -13.76
N PRO A 196 18.27 -4.72 -14.37
CA PRO A 196 18.90 -3.40 -14.35
C PRO A 196 18.07 -2.32 -15.04
N GLY A 197 18.26 -1.08 -14.60
CA GLY A 197 17.69 0.12 -15.18
C GLY A 197 17.33 1.18 -14.17
N HIS A 198 16.73 2.26 -14.65
CA HIS A 198 16.27 3.40 -13.88
C HIS A 198 14.75 3.56 -14.03
N ALA A 199 14.07 3.87 -12.96
CA ALA A 199 12.63 4.20 -12.97
C ALA A 199 12.33 5.32 -11.97
N GLU A 200 11.38 6.16 -12.35
CA GLU A 200 10.81 7.20 -11.47
C GLU A 200 9.28 7.20 -11.59
N GLY A 201 8.62 7.68 -10.57
CA GLY A 201 7.17 7.77 -10.49
C GLY A 201 6.65 7.53 -9.08
N VAL A 202 5.33 7.55 -8.94
CA VAL A 202 4.69 7.27 -7.65
C VAL A 202 4.71 5.77 -7.35
N ILE A 203 4.94 5.40 -6.09
CA ILE A 203 4.82 3.99 -5.68
C ILE A 203 3.33 3.67 -5.48
N ILE A 204 2.89 2.55 -6.04
CA ILE A 204 1.53 1.99 -5.91
C ILE A 204 1.60 0.47 -5.85
N GLY A 205 0.58 -0.18 -5.34
CA GLY A 205 0.52 -1.65 -5.33
C GLY A 205 0.09 -2.23 -3.99
N GLY A 206 0.80 -3.25 -3.52
CA GLY A 206 0.57 -3.99 -2.28
C GLY A 206 0.54 -5.50 -2.49
N ASN A 207 -0.36 -6.19 -1.78
CA ASN A 207 -0.51 -7.63 -1.85
C ASN A 207 -0.98 -8.08 -3.24
N LEU A 208 -0.24 -9.02 -3.85
CA LEU A 208 -0.43 -9.48 -5.22
C LEU A 208 -1.80 -10.13 -5.44
N THR A 209 -2.23 -11.03 -4.54
CA THR A 209 -3.54 -11.68 -4.60
C THR A 209 -4.67 -10.65 -4.59
N VAL A 210 -4.60 -9.67 -3.69
CA VAL A 210 -5.63 -8.64 -3.56
C VAL A 210 -5.65 -7.72 -4.78
N LEU A 211 -4.48 -7.28 -5.25
CA LEU A 211 -4.35 -6.44 -6.44
C LEU A 211 -4.92 -7.14 -7.68
N THR A 212 -4.58 -8.42 -7.86
CA THR A 212 -5.04 -9.22 -9.01
C THR A 212 -6.55 -9.41 -9.00
N SER A 213 -7.15 -9.55 -7.80
CA SER A 213 -8.61 -9.67 -7.66
C SER A 213 -9.40 -8.44 -8.12
N LEU A 214 -8.75 -7.29 -8.26
CA LEU A 214 -9.36 -6.06 -8.72
C LEU A 214 -9.30 -5.87 -10.24
N VAL A 215 -8.56 -6.70 -10.96
CA VAL A 215 -8.45 -6.65 -12.44
C VAL A 215 -9.82 -6.84 -13.07
N GLY A 216 -10.17 -5.97 -14.04
CA GLY A 216 -11.48 -5.96 -14.68
C GLY A 216 -12.60 -5.28 -13.87
N THR A 217 -12.32 -4.78 -12.67
CA THR A 217 -13.28 -4.02 -11.85
C THR A 217 -13.11 -2.50 -12.03
N PRO A 218 -14.06 -1.68 -11.56
CA PRO A 218 -13.90 -0.22 -11.54
C PRO A 218 -12.72 0.28 -10.67
N TYR A 219 -12.11 -0.61 -9.89
CA TYR A 219 -10.99 -0.35 -8.99
C TYR A 219 -9.66 -0.86 -9.53
N GLU A 220 -9.63 -1.47 -10.71
CA GLU A 220 -8.41 -1.94 -11.36
C GLU A 220 -7.34 -0.85 -11.40
N LEU A 221 -6.10 -1.21 -11.02
CA LEU A 221 -4.95 -0.31 -11.05
C LEU A 221 -4.52 -0.02 -12.48
N ASP A 222 -4.41 1.26 -12.87
CA ASP A 222 -3.90 1.63 -14.20
C ASP A 222 -2.38 1.46 -14.28
N GLY A 223 -1.64 1.92 -13.30
CA GLY A 223 -0.19 1.77 -13.16
C GLY A 223 0.66 2.57 -14.15
N LYS A 224 0.07 3.37 -15.05
CA LYS A 224 0.84 4.11 -16.06
C LYS A 224 1.85 5.05 -15.41
N GLY A 225 3.15 4.81 -15.70
CA GLY A 225 4.24 5.63 -15.20
C GLY A 225 4.52 5.51 -13.70
N ALA A 226 3.88 4.57 -13.00
CA ALA A 226 4.11 4.33 -11.59
C ALA A 226 5.18 3.25 -11.35
N ILE A 227 5.76 3.20 -10.18
CA ILE A 227 6.57 2.10 -9.67
C ILE A 227 5.63 1.14 -8.95
N LEU A 228 5.54 -0.10 -9.43
CA LEU A 228 4.65 -1.12 -8.88
C LEU A 228 5.32 -1.86 -7.72
N PHE A 229 4.78 -1.75 -6.53
CA PHE A 229 5.18 -2.55 -5.38
C PHE A 229 4.31 -3.80 -5.25
N LEU A 230 4.94 -4.97 -5.10
CA LEU A 230 4.27 -6.27 -4.93
C LEU A 230 4.87 -7.01 -3.74
N GLU A 231 4.02 -7.58 -2.90
CA GLU A 231 4.36 -8.52 -1.82
C GLU A 231 3.32 -9.63 -1.75
N GLU A 232 3.64 -10.77 -1.12
CA GLU A 232 2.68 -11.88 -0.98
C GLU A 232 2.95 -12.74 0.26
N VAL A 233 1.96 -13.51 0.69
CA VAL A 233 2.09 -14.46 1.80
C VAL A 233 1.29 -15.73 1.55
N GLY A 234 1.96 -16.89 1.69
CA GLY A 234 1.31 -18.21 1.72
C GLY A 234 0.75 -18.69 0.40
N GLU A 235 1.10 -18.08 -0.73
CA GLU A 235 0.71 -18.53 -2.06
C GLU A 235 1.82 -19.34 -2.72
N LEU A 236 1.47 -20.52 -3.26
CA LEU A 236 2.42 -21.39 -3.94
C LEU A 236 2.94 -20.77 -5.25
N PRO A 237 4.16 -21.13 -5.72
CA PRO A 237 4.79 -20.53 -6.91
C PRO A 237 3.87 -20.52 -8.15
N TYR A 238 3.16 -21.62 -8.44
CA TYR A 238 2.25 -21.67 -9.59
C TYR A 238 1.05 -20.72 -9.48
N ARG A 239 0.63 -20.34 -8.26
CA ARG A 239 -0.44 -19.37 -8.06
C ARG A 239 0.09 -17.96 -8.28
N ILE A 240 1.32 -17.67 -7.80
CA ILE A 240 2.02 -16.42 -8.06
C ILE A 240 2.26 -16.25 -9.56
N ASP A 241 2.69 -17.31 -10.26
CA ASP A 241 2.83 -17.31 -11.73
C ASP A 241 1.51 -16.93 -12.41
N ARG A 242 0.39 -17.55 -12.02
CA ARG A 242 -0.93 -17.26 -12.59
C ARG A 242 -1.33 -15.80 -12.38
N MET A 243 -1.08 -15.24 -11.21
CA MET A 243 -1.41 -13.85 -10.89
C MET A 243 -0.54 -12.89 -11.68
N LEU A 244 0.77 -13.12 -11.74
CA LEU A 244 1.69 -12.28 -12.53
C LEU A 244 1.41 -12.39 -14.03
N ASN A 245 1.02 -13.57 -14.52
CA ASN A 245 0.58 -13.76 -15.90
C ASN A 245 -0.69 -12.94 -16.19
N GLN A 246 -1.66 -12.90 -15.27
CA GLN A 246 -2.84 -12.04 -15.41
C GLN A 246 -2.46 -10.56 -15.49
N LEU A 247 -1.56 -10.08 -14.65
CA LEU A 247 -1.07 -8.70 -14.69
C LEU A 247 -0.26 -8.40 -15.95
N TYR A 248 0.48 -9.38 -16.47
CA TYR A 248 1.19 -9.27 -17.74
C TYR A 248 0.23 -9.17 -18.92
N GLN A 249 -0.76 -10.06 -19.00
CA GLN A 249 -1.74 -10.10 -20.09
C GLN A 249 -2.64 -8.85 -20.10
N ASN A 250 -3.04 -8.36 -18.93
CA ASN A 250 -3.80 -7.11 -18.82
C ASN A 250 -2.95 -5.87 -19.13
N GLY A 251 -1.63 -6.03 -19.26
CA GLY A 251 -0.68 -5.01 -19.66
C GLY A 251 -0.13 -4.16 -18.52
N LEU A 252 -0.50 -4.41 -17.24
CA LEU A 252 -0.02 -3.63 -16.10
C LEU A 252 1.51 -3.64 -16.00
N LEU A 253 2.14 -4.83 -16.08
CA LEU A 253 3.60 -4.95 -15.98
C LEU A 253 4.37 -4.21 -17.08
N ARG A 254 3.71 -3.85 -18.18
CA ARG A 254 4.31 -3.05 -19.27
C ARG A 254 4.03 -1.56 -19.14
N ARG A 255 2.92 -1.17 -18.47
CA ARG A 255 2.54 0.24 -18.28
C ARG A 255 3.31 0.92 -17.16
N VAL A 256 3.72 0.16 -16.13
CA VAL A 256 4.51 0.69 -15.01
C VAL A 256 5.90 1.16 -15.47
N SER A 257 6.53 2.04 -14.71
CA SER A 257 7.91 2.49 -14.96
C SER A 257 8.96 1.52 -14.42
N GLY A 258 8.68 0.88 -13.28
CA GLY A 258 9.53 -0.08 -12.58
C GLY A 258 8.74 -0.97 -11.66
N ILE A 259 9.38 -2.00 -11.09
CA ILE A 259 8.77 -2.96 -10.16
C ILE A 259 9.65 -3.12 -8.93
N ILE A 260 9.03 -3.09 -7.75
CA ILE A 260 9.64 -3.38 -6.46
C ILE A 260 9.01 -4.66 -5.91
N LEU A 261 9.83 -5.66 -5.62
CA LEU A 261 9.42 -6.88 -4.95
C LEU A 261 9.73 -6.75 -3.44
N GLY A 262 8.68 -6.75 -2.64
CA GLY A 262 8.73 -6.82 -1.19
C GLY A 262 8.92 -8.25 -0.70
N ASP A 263 8.34 -8.54 0.47
CA ASP A 263 8.38 -9.88 1.05
C ASP A 263 7.45 -10.86 0.31
N PHE A 264 7.92 -12.08 0.10
CA PHE A 264 7.13 -13.22 -0.36
C PHE A 264 7.29 -14.35 0.65
N ILE A 265 6.52 -14.30 1.73
CA ILE A 265 6.68 -15.16 2.91
C ILE A 265 5.84 -16.43 2.79
N GLY A 266 6.47 -17.60 2.96
CA GLY A 266 5.80 -18.90 2.84
C GLY A 266 5.24 -19.15 1.42
N CYS A 267 5.95 -18.61 0.42
CA CYS A 267 5.57 -18.71 -0.98
C CYS A 267 6.41 -19.75 -1.75
N GLU A 268 7.27 -20.48 -1.06
CA GLU A 268 8.01 -21.60 -1.63
C GLU A 268 7.18 -22.89 -1.55
N ASP A 269 7.45 -23.83 -2.44
CA ASP A 269 6.86 -25.18 -2.40
C ASP A 269 7.75 -26.09 -1.54
N GLU A 270 7.40 -26.21 -0.25
CA GLU A 270 8.16 -27.05 0.71
C GLU A 270 7.92 -28.57 0.51
N ASP A 271 6.81 -28.93 -0.16
CA ASP A 271 6.45 -30.33 -0.43
C ASP A 271 7.03 -30.85 -1.78
N ALA A 272 7.86 -30.04 -2.43
CA ALA A 272 8.53 -30.47 -3.65
C ALA A 272 9.43 -31.66 -3.34
N ASP A 273 9.04 -32.80 -3.83
CA ASP A 273 9.75 -34.12 -3.76
C ASP A 273 11.11 -34.10 -4.51
N GLY A 274 11.70 -32.93 -4.70
CA GLY A 274 12.98 -32.70 -5.39
C GLY A 274 12.90 -32.86 -6.91
N VAL A 275 11.71 -33.03 -7.46
CA VAL A 275 11.45 -33.16 -8.90
C VAL A 275 10.86 -31.91 -9.50
N ASN A 276 10.38 -30.98 -8.67
CA ASN A 276 9.73 -29.76 -9.13
C ASN A 276 10.73 -28.60 -9.12
N ASP A 277 11.28 -28.27 -10.29
CA ASP A 277 12.21 -27.16 -10.50
C ASP A 277 11.49 -25.78 -10.62
N PHE A 278 10.18 -25.70 -10.32
CA PHE A 278 9.39 -24.48 -10.49
C PHE A 278 9.38 -23.64 -9.20
N THR A 279 10.45 -22.88 -9.01
CA THR A 279 10.64 -22.09 -7.79
C THR A 279 10.00 -20.72 -7.87
N LEU A 280 9.75 -20.08 -6.71
CA LEU A 280 9.32 -18.68 -6.63
C LEU A 280 10.32 -17.76 -7.35
N ASP A 281 11.62 -17.97 -7.16
CA ASP A 281 12.68 -17.12 -7.77
C ASP A 281 12.63 -17.21 -9.31
N ASP A 282 12.37 -18.40 -9.88
CA ASP A 282 12.20 -18.57 -11.33
C ASP A 282 10.98 -17.81 -11.85
N VAL A 283 9.86 -17.88 -11.13
CA VAL A 283 8.64 -17.15 -11.46
C VAL A 283 8.90 -15.64 -11.45
N LEU A 284 9.47 -15.12 -10.37
CA LEU A 284 9.74 -13.68 -10.24
C LEU A 284 10.73 -13.18 -11.30
N LYS A 285 11.82 -13.92 -11.57
CA LYS A 285 12.79 -13.61 -12.63
C LYS A 285 12.17 -13.66 -14.02
N HIS A 286 11.27 -14.62 -14.28
CA HIS A 286 10.56 -14.70 -15.55
C HIS A 286 9.76 -13.43 -15.83
N TYR A 287 8.91 -12.99 -14.90
CA TYR A 287 8.07 -11.78 -15.09
C TYR A 287 8.89 -10.48 -15.04
N ALA A 288 9.95 -10.43 -14.25
CA ALA A 288 10.91 -9.32 -14.29
C ALA A 288 11.47 -9.15 -15.72
N ARG A 289 11.96 -10.24 -16.33
CA ARG A 289 12.52 -10.23 -17.68
C ARG A 289 11.50 -9.83 -18.76
N ILE A 290 10.30 -10.43 -18.76
CA ILE A 290 9.31 -10.17 -19.82
C ILE A 290 8.58 -8.84 -19.67
N SER A 291 8.58 -8.24 -18.47
CA SER A 291 8.08 -6.89 -18.23
C SER A 291 8.91 -5.84 -18.98
N ARG A 292 10.20 -6.11 -19.18
CA ARG A 292 11.20 -5.19 -19.75
C ARG A 292 11.31 -3.89 -18.93
N LYS A 293 11.16 -4.00 -17.63
CA LYS A 293 11.24 -2.89 -16.67
C LYS A 293 12.36 -3.11 -15.68
N PRO A 294 12.94 -2.03 -15.13
CA PRO A 294 13.80 -2.17 -13.97
C PRO A 294 13.06 -2.85 -12.82
N VAL A 295 13.70 -3.82 -12.18
CA VAL A 295 13.12 -4.56 -11.04
C VAL A 295 14.15 -4.67 -9.94
N ILE A 296 13.74 -4.29 -8.72
CA ILE A 296 14.52 -4.48 -7.48
C ILE A 296 13.75 -5.35 -6.50
N LYS A 297 14.48 -5.98 -5.56
CA LYS A 297 13.91 -6.75 -4.45
C LYS A 297 14.59 -6.41 -3.13
N GLY A 298 14.00 -6.91 -2.03
CA GLY A 298 14.60 -6.79 -0.69
C GLY A 298 14.16 -5.57 0.09
N ILE A 299 13.12 -4.84 -0.35
CA ILE A 299 12.51 -3.79 0.49
C ILE A 299 11.86 -4.45 1.72
N PRO A 300 12.11 -3.93 2.94
CA PRO A 300 11.53 -4.49 4.17
C PRO A 300 10.07 -4.06 4.33
N ALA A 301 9.19 -4.57 3.47
CA ALA A 301 7.78 -4.25 3.43
C ALA A 301 6.95 -5.46 2.97
N GLY A 302 5.89 -5.78 3.69
CA GLY A 302 5.01 -6.91 3.45
C GLY A 302 4.71 -7.70 4.72
N HIS A 303 4.66 -9.04 4.59
CA HIS A 303 4.34 -9.96 5.70
C HIS A 303 5.56 -10.51 6.43
N GLY A 304 6.76 -10.00 6.15
CA GLY A 304 7.99 -10.36 6.82
C GLY A 304 8.10 -9.79 8.25
N LYS A 305 9.28 -9.95 8.84
CA LYS A 305 9.59 -9.45 10.18
C LYS A 305 9.54 -7.91 10.27
N TYR A 306 9.94 -7.25 9.20
CA TYR A 306 10.04 -5.80 9.13
C TYR A 306 8.99 -5.25 8.17
N ASN A 307 8.33 -4.17 8.58
CA ASN A 307 7.35 -3.50 7.72
C ASN A 307 7.55 -1.99 7.83
N MET A 308 8.22 -1.42 6.84
CA MET A 308 8.49 0.01 6.80
C MET A 308 7.22 0.84 6.57
N PHE A 309 7.28 2.11 6.94
CA PHE A 309 6.28 3.11 6.57
C PHE A 309 6.48 3.50 5.11
N LEU A 310 5.73 2.87 4.19
CA LEU A 310 5.86 3.06 2.74
C LEU A 310 4.69 3.89 2.21
N PRO A 311 4.87 5.19 1.94
CA PRO A 311 3.81 6.02 1.39
C PRO A 311 3.55 5.69 -0.08
N PHE A 312 2.29 5.44 -0.41
CA PHE A 312 1.79 5.29 -1.78
C PHE A 312 1.28 6.63 -2.33
N GLY A 313 1.46 6.86 -3.62
CA GLY A 313 1.00 8.07 -4.28
C GLY A 313 1.97 9.25 -4.17
N VAL A 314 3.21 9.04 -3.74
CA VAL A 314 4.26 10.07 -3.71
C VAL A 314 5.41 9.69 -4.64
N HIS A 315 6.09 10.71 -5.20
CA HIS A 315 7.18 10.49 -6.15
C HIS A 315 8.37 9.79 -5.50
N SER A 316 9.00 8.91 -6.28
CA SER A 316 10.13 8.11 -5.86
C SER A 316 11.04 7.80 -7.05
N VAL A 317 12.31 7.59 -6.78
CA VAL A 317 13.35 7.26 -7.76
C VAL A 317 13.98 5.92 -7.39
N MET A 318 14.04 5.01 -8.35
CA MET A 318 14.58 3.66 -8.20
C MET A 318 15.73 3.45 -9.18
N ASN A 319 16.90 3.01 -8.69
CA ASN A 319 18.02 2.59 -9.51
C ASN A 319 18.32 1.12 -9.24
N ALA A 320 18.39 0.35 -10.30
CA ALA A 320 18.80 -1.04 -10.33
C ALA A 320 20.10 -1.13 -11.15
N ASN A 321 21.24 -1.32 -10.49
CA ASN A 321 22.56 -1.22 -11.14
C ASN A 321 23.01 -2.57 -11.74
N ASP A 322 23.87 -2.52 -12.77
CA ASP A 322 24.41 -3.71 -13.43
C ASP A 322 25.31 -4.57 -12.52
N ASP A 323 25.86 -3.98 -11.45
CA ASP A 323 26.67 -4.66 -10.44
C ASP A 323 25.85 -5.43 -9.38
N GLY A 324 24.51 -5.41 -9.52
CA GLY A 324 23.58 -6.07 -8.60
C GLY A 324 23.14 -5.20 -7.42
N SER A 325 23.74 -4.04 -7.19
CA SER A 325 23.28 -3.08 -6.18
C SER A 325 22.03 -2.35 -6.62
N ALA A 326 21.21 -1.90 -5.66
CA ALA A 326 20.03 -1.11 -5.96
C ALA A 326 19.80 -0.02 -4.93
N SER A 327 19.06 1.04 -5.30
CA SER A 327 18.62 2.09 -4.39
C SER A 327 17.18 2.49 -4.66
N LEU A 328 16.50 2.94 -3.61
CA LEU A 328 15.17 3.53 -3.68
C LEU A 328 15.14 4.79 -2.82
N VAL A 329 14.81 5.91 -3.44
CA VAL A 329 14.69 7.22 -2.80
C VAL A 329 13.25 7.69 -2.91
N ILE A 330 12.61 7.96 -1.78
CA ILE A 330 11.27 8.58 -1.74
C ILE A 330 11.50 10.08 -1.54
N ASP A 331 11.46 10.84 -2.62
CA ASP A 331 11.89 12.25 -2.68
C ASP A 331 10.74 13.25 -2.52
N SER A 332 9.50 12.75 -2.45
CA SER A 332 8.31 13.52 -2.10
C SER A 332 7.69 13.04 -0.80
N SER A 333 6.98 13.93 -0.11
CA SER A 333 6.27 13.60 1.13
C SER A 333 4.76 13.62 0.92
N PRO A 334 3.99 12.70 1.52
CA PRO A 334 2.53 12.79 1.53
C PRO A 334 2.04 13.94 2.43
N PHE A 335 2.89 14.46 3.32
CA PHE A 335 2.56 15.48 4.31
C PHE A 335 2.84 16.89 3.81
N MET A 336 2.02 17.84 4.28
CA MET A 336 2.27 19.27 4.11
C MET A 336 3.49 19.70 4.93
N LYS A 337 4.29 20.61 4.37
CA LYS A 337 5.40 21.27 5.07
C LYS A 337 4.90 22.36 6.00
#